data_ff14018d8ce2b408e9c405aaf8253c51
#
_entry.id   ff14018d8ce2b408e9c405aaf8253c51
#
_cell.length_a   1.000
_cell.length_b   1.000
_cell.length_c   1.000
_cell.angle_alpha   90.00
_cell.angle_beta   90.00
_cell.angle_gamma   90.00
#
_symmetry.space_group_name_H-M   'P 1'
#
loop_
_entity.id
_entity.type
_entity.pdbx_description
1 polymer ?
#
loop_
_entity_poly.entity_id
_entity_poly.type
_entity_poly.pdbx_seq_one_letter_code
_entity_poly.pdbx_strand_id
1 'polypeptide(L)'
;MKKVLFIGDLRSADNYGAVATSEAMINIIGSIERPFDVKYIDYRSLYYPTPPNGFLSYVKSNNLSLKRKIVRCMPLSMKKSIKKILGFLKGKRSAQDYYPYKYNQYEDYYSSMMNGSIMQYEKKMLEWADIVIINGEGNIVHGTDSNGKYRMGARYILFMAWMAKTKYNLPTLMVNHTVDPDNCNAFEMIEHIYPLLDKVFVREKLSIGILEKHGVTNVEFVPDALFTFSPDFNNWQPSGYLCDKIDFSKPYICLGDSSGFKNAYSSVPWNVPTVLNELVKALKGICPQIVFVSGNTEMEYVDKMGIAGVNIDNCPYEDLIQILHRATLFISGRWHASILSCIAKTPILLWGSDSHKTRSLYPLMEYKYRFFEVSTLPVNIPELVEEAKRIIADGENIKKAFSQKVSEYSVLARRNGEILKGYV
;
A
#
# COMPACT_ATOMS: atom_id res chain seq x y z
N MET A 1 24.64 16.85 -11.68
CA MET A 1 23.87 15.81 -10.97
C MET A 1 22.46 15.86 -11.51
N LYS A 2 21.94 14.73 -12.01
CA LYS A 2 20.57 14.67 -12.56
C LYS A 2 19.53 14.84 -11.44
N LYS A 3 18.46 15.54 -11.74
CA LYS A 3 17.40 15.91 -10.80
C LYS A 3 16.21 14.99 -10.97
N VAL A 4 15.90 14.20 -9.94
CA VAL A 4 14.79 13.24 -9.94
C VAL A 4 13.66 13.77 -9.09
N LEU A 5 12.49 13.89 -9.67
CA LEU A 5 11.25 14.14 -8.95
C LEU A 5 10.56 12.82 -8.64
N PHE A 6 10.52 12.45 -7.35
CA PHE A 6 9.79 11.29 -6.87
C PHE A 6 8.40 11.70 -6.37
N ILE A 7 7.36 11.23 -7.04
CA ILE A 7 5.95 11.51 -6.71
C ILE A 7 5.36 10.27 -6.02
N GLY A 8 4.60 10.48 -4.95
CA GLY A 8 4.00 9.40 -4.17
C GLY A 8 4.89 8.91 -3.03
N ASP A 9 5.58 9.82 -2.35
CA ASP A 9 6.22 9.56 -1.07
C ASP A 9 5.17 9.38 0.03
N LEU A 10 4.94 8.12 0.42
CA LEU A 10 3.92 7.73 1.38
C LEU A 10 4.44 7.56 2.81
N ARG A 11 5.69 7.97 3.10
CA ARG A 11 6.27 7.86 4.46
C ARG A 11 5.50 8.63 5.53
N SER A 12 4.71 9.63 5.14
CA SER A 12 3.84 10.37 6.03
C SER A 12 2.42 9.78 6.18
N ALA A 13 2.12 8.70 5.47
CA ALA A 13 0.81 8.05 5.53
C ALA A 13 0.55 7.37 6.88
N ASP A 14 -0.73 7.21 7.22
CA ASP A 14 -1.14 6.42 8.39
C ASP A 14 -1.11 4.90 8.11
N ASN A 15 -0.86 4.48 6.87
CA ASN A 15 -0.83 3.09 6.44
C ASN A 15 0.63 2.57 6.47
N TYR A 16 0.92 1.66 7.38
CA TYR A 16 2.25 1.06 7.57
C TYR A 16 2.82 0.43 6.28
N GLY A 17 1.97 -0.23 5.48
CA GLY A 17 2.42 -0.86 4.25
C GLY A 17 2.86 0.14 3.20
N ALA A 18 2.12 1.25 3.07
CA ALA A 18 2.51 2.35 2.19
C ALA A 18 3.80 3.04 2.65
N VAL A 19 3.99 3.16 3.97
CA VAL A 19 5.24 3.68 4.55
C VAL A 19 6.41 2.77 4.21
N ALA A 20 6.29 1.47 4.48
CA ALA A 20 7.35 0.49 4.27
C ALA A 20 7.77 0.40 2.79
N THR A 21 6.80 0.36 1.87
CA THR A 21 7.11 0.30 0.44
C THR A 21 7.73 1.60 -0.09
N SER A 22 7.32 2.78 0.43
CA SER A 22 7.96 4.05 0.10
C SER A 22 9.40 4.13 0.61
N GLU A 23 9.67 3.67 1.84
CA GLU A 23 11.03 3.58 2.37
C GLU A 23 11.89 2.64 1.53
N ALA A 24 11.35 1.47 1.13
CA ALA A 24 12.02 0.56 0.24
C ALA A 24 12.38 1.22 -1.12
N MET A 25 11.44 1.93 -1.74
CA MET A 25 11.68 2.67 -2.99
C MET A 25 12.79 3.71 -2.84
N ILE A 26 12.76 4.50 -1.76
CA ILE A 26 13.77 5.53 -1.51
C ILE A 26 15.14 4.91 -1.26
N ASN A 27 15.20 3.78 -0.54
CA ASN A 27 16.44 3.04 -0.34
C ASN A 27 17.01 2.48 -1.65
N ILE A 28 16.15 1.97 -2.53
CA ILE A 28 16.57 1.52 -3.87
C ILE A 28 17.19 2.67 -4.66
N ILE A 29 16.52 3.83 -4.71
CA ILE A 29 17.02 5.02 -5.42
C ILE A 29 18.33 5.52 -4.79
N GLY A 30 18.39 5.57 -3.45
CA GLY A 30 19.57 6.02 -2.72
C GLY A 30 20.78 5.07 -2.82
N SER A 31 20.57 3.81 -3.18
CA SER A 31 21.63 2.81 -3.36
C SER A 31 22.31 2.86 -4.74
N ILE A 32 21.84 3.71 -5.66
CA ILE A 32 22.44 3.84 -6.99
C ILE A 32 23.77 4.59 -6.87
N GLU A 33 24.84 4.01 -7.41
CA GLU A 33 26.23 4.50 -7.29
C GLU A 33 26.45 5.95 -7.78
N ARG A 34 25.59 6.43 -8.69
CA ARG A 34 25.66 7.82 -9.18
C ARG A 34 24.65 8.67 -8.40
N PRO A 35 25.08 9.74 -7.74
CA PRO A 35 24.20 10.55 -6.92
C PRO A 35 23.20 11.32 -7.81
N PHE A 36 21.93 11.16 -7.50
CA PHE A 36 20.84 11.99 -7.98
C PHE A 36 20.50 13.07 -6.95
N ASP A 37 20.11 14.25 -7.42
CA ASP A 37 19.41 15.21 -6.56
C ASP A 37 17.93 14.84 -6.59
N VAL A 38 17.38 14.31 -5.47
CA VAL A 38 16.02 13.78 -5.41
C VAL A 38 15.14 14.69 -4.57
N LYS A 39 14.04 15.15 -5.17
CA LYS A 39 12.96 15.80 -4.43
C LYS A 39 11.74 14.92 -4.40
N TYR A 40 10.99 15.03 -3.32
CA TYR A 40 9.83 14.19 -3.03
C TYR A 40 8.56 15.00 -2.98
N ILE A 41 7.50 14.50 -3.62
CA ILE A 41 6.14 15.00 -3.42
C ILE A 41 5.42 14.04 -2.48
N ASP A 42 5.03 14.57 -1.32
CA ASP A 42 4.38 13.87 -0.23
C ASP A 42 2.98 13.37 -0.64
N TYR A 43 2.61 12.25 -0.07
CA TYR A 43 1.28 11.65 -0.05
C TYR A 43 0.14 12.66 0.19
N ARG A 44 0.33 13.66 1.04
CA ARG A 44 -0.70 14.66 1.29
C ARG A 44 -1.09 15.48 0.06
N SER A 45 -0.15 15.67 -0.86
CA SER A 45 -0.41 16.31 -2.15
C SER A 45 -1.35 15.48 -3.04
N LEU A 46 -1.41 14.15 -2.86
CA LEU A 46 -2.32 13.27 -3.59
C LEU A 46 -3.80 13.53 -3.23
N TYR A 47 -4.07 13.96 -2.01
CA TYR A 47 -5.43 14.11 -1.48
C TYR A 47 -5.81 15.56 -1.17
N TYR A 48 -4.83 16.40 -0.97
CA TYR A 48 -5.04 17.80 -0.60
C TYR A 48 -4.15 18.68 -1.47
N PRO A 49 -4.71 19.36 -2.46
CA PRO A 49 -3.96 20.26 -3.32
C PRO A 49 -3.26 21.32 -2.47
N THR A 50 -2.02 21.58 -2.79
CA THR A 50 -1.23 22.63 -2.14
C THR A 50 -1.88 23.97 -2.44
N PRO A 51 -2.23 24.80 -1.43
CA PRO A 51 -2.70 26.16 -1.68
C PRO A 51 -1.70 26.92 -2.55
N PRO A 52 -2.11 27.90 -3.33
CA PRO A 52 -1.22 28.70 -4.18
C PRO A 52 0.03 29.25 -3.44
N ASN A 53 -0.06 29.46 -2.13
CA ASN A 53 1.00 29.99 -1.26
C ASN A 53 1.64 28.93 -0.34
N GLY A 54 1.61 27.66 -0.69
CA GLY A 54 1.87 26.51 0.19
C GLY A 54 3.33 26.21 0.53
N PHE A 55 4.19 27.21 0.72
CA PHE A 55 5.58 27.00 1.18
C PHE A 55 5.70 26.44 2.61
N LEU A 56 4.68 26.61 3.45
CA LEU A 56 4.74 26.22 4.88
C LEU A 56 4.60 24.72 5.16
N SER A 57 4.13 23.91 4.20
CA SER A 57 3.99 22.46 4.41
C SER A 57 5.31 21.70 4.24
N TYR A 58 6.19 22.18 3.37
CA TYR A 58 7.46 21.53 3.07
C TYR A 58 8.50 21.66 4.19
N VAL A 59 8.54 22.80 4.91
CA VAL A 59 9.49 23.02 6.03
C VAL A 59 9.18 22.12 7.23
N LYS A 60 7.97 21.56 7.32
CA LYS A 60 7.57 20.66 8.42
C LYS A 60 7.91 19.19 8.21
N SER A 61 8.34 18.79 7.03
CA SER A 61 8.62 17.37 6.72
C SER A 61 9.86 16.83 7.47
N ASN A 62 10.86 17.65 7.74
CA ASN A 62 12.08 17.22 8.44
C ASN A 62 11.89 16.89 9.94
N ASN A 63 10.71 17.17 10.51
CA ASN A 63 10.36 16.82 11.89
C ASN A 63 9.28 15.73 12.01
N LEU A 64 9.08 14.94 10.95
CA LEU A 64 8.06 13.88 10.88
C LEU A 64 8.21 12.83 11.98
N SER A 65 9.43 12.48 12.40
CA SER A 65 9.67 11.47 13.43
C SER A 65 9.15 11.90 14.82
N LEU A 66 9.33 13.16 15.19
CA LEU A 66 8.85 13.68 16.47
C LEU A 66 7.33 13.82 16.50
N LYS A 67 6.74 14.29 15.39
CA LYS A 67 5.28 14.41 15.24
C LYS A 67 4.59 13.04 15.22
N ARG A 68 5.18 12.05 14.56
CA ARG A 68 4.73 10.65 14.60
C ARG A 68 4.79 10.10 16.03
N LYS A 69 5.88 10.31 16.78
CA LYS A 69 6.00 9.89 18.18
C LYS A 69 4.90 10.51 19.05
N ILE A 70 4.66 11.82 18.93
CA ILE A 70 3.62 12.52 19.69
C ILE A 70 2.23 12.00 19.34
N VAL A 71 1.90 11.83 18.06
CA VAL A 71 0.60 11.32 17.63
C VAL A 71 0.42 9.85 18.03
N ARG A 72 1.47 9.02 17.99
CA ARG A 72 1.44 7.64 18.46
C ARG A 72 1.11 7.53 19.95
N CYS A 73 1.66 8.42 20.79
CA CYS A 73 1.44 8.43 22.24
C CYS A 73 0.06 8.99 22.67
N MET A 74 -0.73 9.57 21.75
CA MET A 74 -2.03 10.15 22.10
C MET A 74 -3.11 9.09 22.27
N PRO A 75 -3.96 9.14 23.31
CA PRO A 75 -5.13 8.28 23.46
C PRO A 75 -6.07 8.38 22.25
N LEU A 76 -6.73 7.29 21.92
CA LEU A 76 -7.61 7.18 20.73
C LEU A 76 -8.76 8.21 20.76
N SER A 77 -9.30 8.48 21.96
CA SER A 77 -10.31 9.51 22.19
C SER A 77 -9.81 10.91 21.82
N MET A 78 -8.57 11.23 22.18
CA MET A 78 -7.95 12.51 21.87
C MET A 78 -7.64 12.66 20.37
N LYS A 79 -7.21 11.58 19.71
CA LYS A 79 -7.03 11.54 18.25
C LYS A 79 -8.36 11.78 17.52
N LYS A 80 -9.46 11.14 17.96
CA LYS A 80 -10.81 11.33 17.40
C LYS A 80 -11.30 12.77 17.59
N SER A 81 -11.11 13.35 18.78
CA SER A 81 -11.51 14.75 19.08
C SER A 81 -10.74 15.77 18.26
N ILE A 82 -9.42 15.61 18.15
CA ILE A 82 -8.58 16.49 17.32
C ILE A 82 -8.96 16.35 15.82
N LYS A 83 -9.23 15.14 15.33
CA LYS A 83 -9.68 14.90 13.98
C LYS A 83 -11.04 15.55 13.69
N LYS A 84 -11.96 15.53 14.69
CA LYS A 84 -13.27 16.17 14.61
C LYS A 84 -13.19 17.69 14.61
N ILE A 85 -12.33 18.27 15.48
CA ILE A 85 -12.07 19.72 15.55
C ILE A 85 -11.38 20.22 14.27
N LEU A 86 -10.36 19.52 13.79
CA LEU A 86 -9.70 19.84 12.51
C LEU A 86 -10.63 19.70 11.32
N GLY A 87 -11.55 18.73 11.34
CA GLY A 87 -12.60 18.57 10.33
C GLY A 87 -13.61 19.71 10.36
N PHE A 88 -13.97 20.21 11.53
CA PHE A 88 -14.86 21.36 11.71
C PHE A 88 -14.20 22.67 11.29
N LEU A 89 -12.93 22.88 11.68
CA LEU A 89 -12.15 24.07 11.31
C LEU A 89 -11.80 24.12 9.81
N LYS A 90 -11.73 22.97 9.14
CA LYS A 90 -11.50 22.90 7.70
C LYS A 90 -12.73 23.29 6.86
N GLY A 91 -13.87 23.55 7.50
CA GLY A 91 -15.14 23.85 6.82
C GLY A 91 -15.44 22.77 5.76
N LYS A 92 -16.70 22.41 5.55
CA LYS A 92 -17.12 21.66 4.38
C LYS A 92 -16.82 22.51 3.11
N ARG A 93 -15.57 22.55 2.67
CA ARG A 93 -15.32 22.84 1.26
C ARG A 93 -16.00 21.71 0.52
N SER A 94 -17.02 22.04 -0.25
CA SER A 94 -17.53 21.15 -1.28
C SER A 94 -16.31 20.54 -1.94
N ALA A 95 -16.31 19.22 -2.15
CA ALA A 95 -15.21 18.54 -2.82
C ALA A 95 -15.11 19.15 -4.23
N GLN A 96 -14.41 20.25 -4.35
CA GLN A 96 -14.01 20.82 -5.62
C GLN A 96 -13.16 19.76 -6.28
N ASP A 97 -13.43 19.46 -7.52
CA ASP A 97 -12.60 18.58 -8.32
C ASP A 97 -11.24 19.26 -8.54
N TYR A 98 -10.31 19.03 -7.65
CA TYR A 98 -8.98 19.65 -7.71
C TYR A 98 -8.10 19.08 -8.82
N TYR A 99 -8.43 17.87 -9.32
CA TYR A 99 -7.70 17.21 -10.40
C TYR A 99 -8.68 16.71 -11.46
N PRO A 100 -8.27 16.71 -12.74
CA PRO A 100 -9.13 16.26 -13.81
C PRO A 100 -9.47 14.78 -13.67
N TYR A 101 -10.69 14.40 -14.03
CA TYR A 101 -11.16 13.01 -14.02
C TYR A 101 -11.59 12.52 -15.41
N LYS A 102 -11.49 13.41 -16.42
CA LYS A 102 -11.67 13.10 -17.85
C LYS A 102 -10.51 13.68 -18.64
N TYR A 103 -10.11 13.01 -19.69
CA TYR A 103 -8.95 13.42 -20.47
C TYR A 103 -9.12 14.80 -21.11
N ASN A 104 -10.32 15.13 -21.59
CA ASN A 104 -10.60 16.44 -22.17
C ASN A 104 -10.50 17.64 -21.21
N GLN A 105 -10.39 17.38 -19.90
CA GLN A 105 -10.21 18.43 -18.89
C GLN A 105 -8.73 18.77 -18.64
N TYR A 106 -7.80 17.97 -19.13
CA TYR A 106 -6.37 18.08 -18.76
C TYR A 106 -5.77 19.42 -19.19
N GLU A 107 -6.10 19.91 -20.37
CA GLU A 107 -5.61 21.19 -20.88
C GLU A 107 -6.15 22.39 -20.06
N ASP A 108 -7.39 22.34 -19.62
CA ASP A 108 -7.98 23.40 -18.79
C ASP A 108 -7.33 23.47 -17.41
N TYR A 109 -7.08 22.30 -16.80
CA TYR A 109 -6.38 22.23 -15.53
C TYR A 109 -4.92 22.66 -15.66
N TYR A 110 -4.23 22.30 -16.74
CA TYR A 110 -2.89 22.79 -17.03
C TYR A 110 -2.87 24.33 -17.20
N SER A 111 -3.81 24.88 -17.93
CA SER A 111 -3.97 26.34 -18.08
C SER A 111 -4.20 27.02 -16.73
N SER A 112 -5.00 26.40 -15.86
CA SER A 112 -5.23 26.90 -14.49
C SER A 112 -3.98 26.82 -13.61
N MET A 113 -3.12 25.84 -13.83
CA MET A 113 -1.81 25.78 -13.17
C MET A 113 -0.87 26.87 -13.70
N MET A 114 -0.85 27.10 -15.02
CA MET A 114 0.02 28.10 -15.64
C MET A 114 -0.33 29.52 -15.25
N ASN A 115 -1.61 29.85 -15.09
CA ASN A 115 -2.05 31.16 -14.63
C ASN A 115 -1.95 31.39 -13.10
N GLY A 116 -1.43 30.42 -12.37
CA GLY A 116 -1.17 30.55 -10.93
C GLY A 116 -2.33 30.13 -10.01
N SER A 117 -3.44 29.62 -10.56
CA SER A 117 -4.65 29.34 -9.77
C SER A 117 -4.52 28.05 -8.93
N ILE A 118 -3.78 27.04 -9.41
CA ILE A 118 -3.63 25.73 -8.76
C ILE A 118 -2.19 25.20 -8.89
N MET A 119 -1.81 24.23 -8.07
CA MET A 119 -0.64 23.36 -8.22
C MET A 119 0.70 24.08 -8.48
N GLN A 120 0.92 25.23 -7.85
CA GLN A 120 2.14 26.04 -8.08
C GLN A 120 3.42 25.37 -7.53
N TYR A 121 3.28 24.53 -6.52
CA TYR A 121 4.39 23.72 -5.99
C TYR A 121 4.78 22.65 -7.00
N GLU A 122 3.83 21.90 -7.52
CA GLU A 122 4.01 20.83 -8.50
C GLU A 122 4.61 21.41 -9.80
N LYS A 123 4.15 22.59 -10.25
CA LYS A 123 4.73 23.30 -11.38
C LYS A 123 6.24 23.53 -11.18
N LYS A 124 6.63 24.12 -10.04
CA LYS A 124 8.05 24.36 -9.73
C LYS A 124 8.86 23.06 -9.64
N MET A 125 8.27 21.97 -9.19
CA MET A 125 8.95 20.68 -9.12
C MET A 125 9.16 20.08 -10.52
N LEU A 126 8.16 20.18 -11.42
CA LEU A 126 8.30 19.76 -12.81
C LEU A 126 9.32 20.61 -13.57
N GLU A 127 9.32 21.94 -13.38
CA GLU A 127 10.32 22.84 -13.95
C GLU A 127 11.76 22.56 -13.46
N TRP A 128 11.90 22.04 -12.26
CA TRP A 128 13.18 21.69 -11.67
C TRP A 128 13.71 20.33 -12.13
N ALA A 129 12.84 19.36 -12.41
CA ALA A 129 13.19 17.97 -12.64
C ALA A 129 13.83 17.73 -14.01
N ASP A 130 14.73 16.75 -14.07
CA ASP A 130 15.22 16.13 -15.32
C ASP A 130 14.50 14.81 -15.60
N ILE A 131 13.98 14.14 -14.57
CA ILE A 131 13.32 12.83 -14.63
C ILE A 131 12.18 12.80 -13.58
N VAL A 132 11.07 12.16 -13.91
CA VAL A 132 9.96 11.95 -12.99
C VAL A 132 9.77 10.46 -12.74
N ILE A 133 9.75 10.06 -11.47
CA ILE A 133 9.33 8.73 -11.02
C ILE A 133 8.04 8.86 -10.22
N ILE A 134 7.05 8.09 -10.58
CA ILE A 134 5.76 8.04 -9.89
C ILE A 134 5.61 6.67 -9.23
N ASN A 135 5.59 6.65 -7.90
CA ASN A 135 5.22 5.48 -7.11
C ASN A 135 3.70 5.34 -7.13
N GLY A 136 3.19 4.51 -8.02
CA GLY A 136 1.75 4.39 -8.25
C GLY A 136 1.01 3.65 -7.13
N GLU A 137 1.69 2.75 -6.42
CA GLU A 137 1.13 1.99 -5.29
C GLU A 137 -0.20 1.31 -5.64
N GLY A 138 -1.21 1.41 -4.77
CA GLY A 138 -2.57 0.95 -4.99
C GLY A 138 -3.55 2.08 -5.37
N ASN A 139 -3.10 3.16 -6.01
CA ASN A 139 -3.97 4.29 -6.31
C ASN A 139 -4.97 4.01 -7.44
N ILE A 140 -4.65 3.12 -8.38
CA ILE A 140 -5.47 2.81 -9.57
C ILE A 140 -6.14 1.42 -9.44
N VAL A 141 -6.65 1.10 -8.25
CA VAL A 141 -7.33 -0.17 -7.97
C VAL A 141 -8.64 -0.01 -7.22
N HIS A 142 -8.89 1.16 -6.67
CA HIS A 142 -10.05 1.37 -5.82
C HIS A 142 -11.25 1.85 -6.65
N GLY A 143 -12.43 1.38 -6.28
CA GLY A 143 -13.69 1.78 -6.89
C GLY A 143 -13.93 3.30 -6.90
N THR A 144 -14.96 3.71 -7.60
CA THR A 144 -15.36 5.11 -7.74
C THR A 144 -15.95 5.67 -6.45
N ASP A 145 -15.92 6.98 -6.29
CA ASP A 145 -16.66 7.68 -5.25
C ASP A 145 -18.17 7.66 -5.52
N SER A 146 -18.97 8.26 -4.62
CA SER A 146 -20.42 8.35 -4.75
C SER A 146 -20.91 9.08 -6.03
N ASN A 147 -20.02 9.79 -6.72
CA ASN A 147 -20.30 10.50 -7.97
C ASN A 147 -19.79 9.74 -9.20
N GLY A 148 -19.36 8.48 -9.05
CA GLY A 148 -18.81 7.66 -10.12
C GLY A 148 -17.41 8.08 -10.57
N LYS A 149 -16.70 8.91 -9.79
CA LYS A 149 -15.36 9.38 -10.11
C LYS A 149 -14.30 8.56 -9.39
N TYR A 150 -13.24 8.18 -10.09
CA TYR A 150 -12.11 7.49 -9.47
C TYR A 150 -11.35 8.39 -8.48
N ARG A 151 -10.61 7.77 -7.57
CA ARG A 151 -9.99 8.43 -6.41
C ARG A 151 -9.08 9.59 -6.79
N MET A 152 -9.05 10.59 -5.93
CA MET A 152 -8.25 11.80 -6.11
C MET A 152 -6.76 11.49 -6.25
N GLY A 153 -6.22 10.50 -5.52
CA GLY A 153 -4.82 10.06 -5.68
C GLY A 153 -4.50 9.56 -7.08
N ALA A 154 -5.40 8.75 -7.68
CA ALA A 154 -5.24 8.31 -9.07
C ALA A 154 -5.28 9.49 -10.05
N ARG A 155 -6.24 10.42 -9.86
CA ARG A 155 -6.33 11.64 -10.71
C ARG A 155 -5.05 12.45 -10.66
N TYR A 156 -4.51 12.65 -9.46
CA TYR A 156 -3.28 13.40 -9.26
C TYR A 156 -2.10 12.77 -10.00
N ILE A 157 -1.82 11.48 -9.75
CA ILE A 157 -0.66 10.83 -10.35
C ILE A 157 -0.76 10.75 -11.88
N LEU A 158 -1.97 10.51 -12.41
CA LEU A 158 -2.20 10.48 -13.86
C LEU A 158 -2.04 11.88 -14.48
N PHE A 159 -2.54 12.92 -13.82
CA PHE A 159 -2.37 14.29 -14.29
C PHE A 159 -0.90 14.72 -14.24
N MET A 160 -0.17 14.39 -13.16
CA MET A 160 1.26 14.65 -13.07
C MET A 160 2.05 13.90 -14.15
N ALA A 161 1.72 12.63 -14.41
CA ALA A 161 2.35 11.83 -15.46
C ALA A 161 2.14 12.46 -16.85
N TRP A 162 0.90 12.85 -17.15
CA TRP A 162 0.58 13.53 -18.40
C TRP A 162 1.33 14.85 -18.56
N MET A 163 1.33 15.72 -17.53
CA MET A 163 2.05 16.99 -17.58
C MET A 163 3.55 16.77 -17.80
N ALA A 164 4.16 15.91 -17.00
CA ALA A 164 5.59 15.60 -17.10
C ALA A 164 5.97 15.20 -18.54
N LYS A 165 5.16 14.35 -19.16
CA LYS A 165 5.40 13.83 -20.50
C LYS A 165 5.09 14.82 -21.61
N THR A 166 3.88 15.42 -21.58
CA THR A 166 3.36 16.18 -22.72
C THR A 166 3.70 17.67 -22.68
N LYS A 167 3.89 18.24 -21.48
CA LYS A 167 4.14 19.68 -21.30
C LYS A 167 5.58 20.02 -20.98
N TYR A 168 6.25 19.13 -20.24
CA TYR A 168 7.64 19.34 -19.83
C TYR A 168 8.64 18.44 -20.58
N ASN A 169 8.16 17.50 -21.39
CA ASN A 169 8.95 16.54 -22.15
C ASN A 169 9.99 15.80 -21.30
N LEU A 170 9.62 15.44 -20.07
CA LEU A 170 10.47 14.75 -19.12
C LEU A 170 10.36 13.22 -19.28
N PRO A 171 11.47 12.48 -19.20
CA PRO A 171 11.39 11.05 -18.95
C PRO A 171 10.52 10.77 -17.72
N THR A 172 9.48 9.93 -17.89
CA THR A 172 8.46 9.70 -16.87
C THR A 172 8.21 8.21 -16.69
N LEU A 173 8.42 7.74 -15.48
CA LEU A 173 8.32 6.33 -15.10
C LEU A 173 7.19 6.15 -14.09
N MET A 174 6.28 5.20 -14.35
CA MET A 174 5.29 4.74 -13.37
C MET A 174 5.77 3.41 -12.82
N VAL A 175 6.03 3.33 -11.51
CA VAL A 175 6.66 2.16 -10.90
C VAL A 175 5.91 1.67 -9.67
N ASN A 176 6.18 0.43 -9.26
CA ASN A 176 5.73 -0.15 -7.99
C ASN A 176 4.22 -0.04 -7.77
N HIS A 177 3.41 -0.40 -8.76
CA HIS A 177 1.96 -0.19 -8.67
C HIS A 177 1.13 -1.39 -9.16
N THR A 178 -0.12 -1.43 -8.70
CA THR A 178 -1.17 -2.32 -9.18
C THR A 178 -2.18 -1.51 -9.96
N VAL A 179 -2.68 -2.05 -11.05
CA VAL A 179 -3.69 -1.41 -11.90
C VAL A 179 -4.92 -2.31 -12.02
N ASP A 180 -6.08 -1.76 -11.67
CA ASP A 180 -7.38 -2.39 -11.86
C ASP A 180 -8.38 -1.32 -12.35
N PRO A 181 -8.29 -0.93 -13.63
CA PRO A 181 -9.09 0.16 -14.17
C PRO A 181 -10.58 -0.18 -14.27
N ASP A 182 -10.94 -1.47 -14.40
CA ASP A 182 -12.33 -1.92 -14.36
C ASP A 182 -12.99 -1.54 -13.05
N ASN A 183 -12.26 -1.72 -11.95
CA ASN A 183 -12.75 -1.42 -10.62
C ASN A 183 -12.83 0.09 -10.33
N CYS A 184 -11.99 0.91 -10.97
CA CYS A 184 -11.92 2.35 -10.69
C CYS A 184 -12.44 3.25 -11.80
N ASN A 185 -12.93 2.70 -12.91
CA ASN A 185 -13.44 3.46 -14.05
C ASN A 185 -12.43 4.48 -14.61
N ALA A 186 -11.16 4.12 -14.69
CA ALA A 186 -10.07 4.97 -15.15
C ALA A 186 -9.51 4.59 -16.53
N PHE A 187 -10.26 3.82 -17.34
CA PHE A 187 -9.82 3.32 -18.64
C PHE A 187 -9.34 4.42 -19.58
N GLU A 188 -10.18 5.43 -19.80
CA GLU A 188 -9.86 6.53 -20.69
C GLU A 188 -8.50 7.16 -20.36
N MET A 189 -8.20 7.33 -19.06
CA MET A 189 -6.93 7.90 -18.63
C MET A 189 -5.75 6.94 -18.86
N ILE A 190 -5.96 5.66 -18.59
CA ILE A 190 -4.93 4.64 -18.79
C ILE A 190 -4.56 4.55 -20.28
N GLU A 191 -5.54 4.45 -21.16
CA GLU A 191 -5.36 4.34 -22.61
C GLU A 191 -4.67 5.57 -23.23
N HIS A 192 -4.92 6.76 -22.70
CA HIS A 192 -4.30 7.98 -23.20
C HIS A 192 -2.93 8.29 -22.58
N ILE A 193 -2.69 7.90 -21.32
CA ILE A 193 -1.50 8.35 -20.59
C ILE A 193 -0.40 7.29 -20.56
N TYR A 194 -0.74 6.03 -20.30
CA TYR A 194 0.28 4.99 -20.13
C TYR A 194 1.14 4.73 -21.37
N PRO A 195 0.59 4.75 -22.60
CA PRO A 195 1.43 4.63 -23.81
C PRO A 195 2.46 5.74 -23.98
N LEU A 196 2.24 6.91 -23.34
CA LEU A 196 3.18 8.03 -23.39
C LEU A 196 4.38 7.86 -22.46
N LEU A 197 4.25 7.03 -21.42
CA LEU A 197 5.28 6.85 -20.40
C LEU A 197 6.47 6.07 -20.94
N ASP A 198 7.67 6.40 -20.47
CA ASP A 198 8.89 5.71 -20.90
C ASP A 198 8.94 4.27 -20.36
N LYS A 199 8.44 4.05 -19.14
CA LYS A 199 8.30 2.73 -18.52
C LYS A 199 7.11 2.68 -17.56
N VAL A 200 6.46 1.52 -17.55
CA VAL A 200 5.38 1.17 -16.62
C VAL A 200 5.74 -0.14 -15.94
N PHE A 201 6.07 -0.08 -14.64
CA PHE A 201 6.40 -1.25 -13.84
C PHE A 201 5.25 -1.61 -12.90
N VAL A 202 4.61 -2.75 -13.16
CA VAL A 202 3.56 -3.29 -12.28
C VAL A 202 4.13 -4.38 -11.38
N ARG A 203 3.65 -4.41 -10.14
CA ARG A 203 4.17 -5.29 -9.09
C ARG A 203 3.53 -6.67 -9.02
N GLU A 204 2.60 -6.95 -9.90
CA GLU A 204 1.99 -8.27 -10.08
C GLU A 204 1.54 -8.49 -11.54
N LYS A 205 1.55 -9.76 -11.97
CA LYS A 205 1.41 -10.10 -13.39
C LYS A 205 0.00 -9.92 -13.96
N LEU A 206 -1.03 -9.91 -13.11
CA LEU A 206 -2.42 -9.73 -13.58
C LEU A 206 -2.63 -8.34 -14.17
N SER A 207 -1.99 -7.31 -13.61
CA SER A 207 -2.02 -5.96 -14.17
C SER A 207 -1.45 -5.87 -15.57
N ILE A 208 -0.48 -6.72 -15.97
CA ILE A 208 0.04 -6.76 -17.35
C ILE A 208 -1.09 -7.10 -18.32
N GLY A 209 -1.74 -8.24 -18.10
CA GLY A 209 -2.82 -8.68 -19.00
C GLY A 209 -4.01 -7.73 -19.07
N ILE A 210 -4.25 -6.96 -17.98
CA ILE A 210 -5.26 -5.89 -17.97
C ILE A 210 -4.80 -4.73 -18.86
N LEU A 211 -3.58 -4.24 -18.67
CA LEU A 211 -3.03 -3.12 -19.43
C LEU A 211 -2.87 -3.43 -20.93
N GLU A 212 -2.43 -4.63 -21.28
CA GLU A 212 -2.32 -5.08 -22.67
C GLU A 212 -3.66 -5.05 -23.40
N LYS A 213 -4.77 -5.41 -22.73
CA LYS A 213 -6.12 -5.31 -23.29
C LYS A 213 -6.54 -3.88 -23.61
N HIS A 214 -5.92 -2.90 -22.94
CA HIS A 214 -6.11 -1.46 -23.16
C HIS A 214 -5.01 -0.82 -24.03
N GLY A 215 -4.29 -1.63 -24.81
CA GLY A 215 -3.28 -1.15 -25.75
C GLY A 215 -1.98 -0.65 -25.15
N VAL A 216 -1.74 -0.88 -23.86
CA VAL A 216 -0.50 -0.50 -23.17
C VAL A 216 0.52 -1.62 -23.33
N THR A 217 1.57 -1.37 -24.11
CA THR A 217 2.60 -2.38 -24.46
C THR A 217 3.95 -2.14 -23.79
N ASN A 218 4.16 -0.97 -23.19
CA ASN A 218 5.40 -0.57 -22.49
C ASN A 218 5.40 -0.96 -21.00
N VAL A 219 4.68 -2.03 -20.66
CA VAL A 219 4.52 -2.53 -19.29
C VAL A 219 5.46 -3.72 -19.03
N GLU A 220 6.06 -3.74 -17.84
CA GLU A 220 6.91 -4.84 -17.37
C GLU A 220 6.54 -5.22 -15.93
N PHE A 221 6.71 -6.50 -15.59
CA PHE A 221 6.62 -6.96 -14.22
C PHE A 221 7.91 -6.65 -13.46
N VAL A 222 7.78 -5.91 -12.37
CA VAL A 222 8.85 -5.70 -11.39
C VAL A 222 8.22 -5.86 -10.00
N PRO A 223 8.68 -6.79 -9.17
CA PRO A 223 8.07 -7.06 -7.86
C PRO A 223 8.00 -5.81 -6.99
N ASP A 224 7.07 -5.83 -6.03
CA ASP A 224 6.92 -4.75 -5.05
C ASP A 224 8.26 -4.42 -4.37
N ALA A 225 8.58 -3.15 -4.28
CA ALA A 225 9.83 -2.67 -3.68
C ALA A 225 10.04 -3.20 -2.26
N LEU A 226 8.95 -3.52 -1.56
CA LEU A 226 9.00 -4.08 -0.21
C LEU A 226 9.78 -5.40 -0.12
N PHE A 227 9.89 -6.18 -1.20
CA PHE A 227 10.73 -7.39 -1.22
C PHE A 227 12.22 -7.10 -1.00
N THR A 228 12.67 -5.85 -1.14
CA THR A 228 14.06 -5.46 -0.80
C THR A 228 14.29 -5.25 0.70
N PHE A 229 13.23 -5.27 1.50
CA PHE A 229 13.34 -5.13 2.95
C PHE A 229 14.05 -6.34 3.56
N SER A 230 15.11 -6.09 4.33
CA SER A 230 15.93 -7.11 4.98
C SER A 230 15.92 -6.90 6.50
N PRO A 231 14.99 -7.52 7.22
CA PRO A 231 14.90 -7.38 8.67
C PRO A 231 15.99 -8.16 9.38
N ASP A 232 16.45 -7.65 10.53
CA ASP A 232 17.25 -8.40 11.50
C ASP A 232 16.31 -9.17 12.44
N PHE A 233 16.25 -10.48 12.29
CA PHE A 233 15.43 -11.33 13.13
C PHE A 233 16.11 -11.76 14.44
N ASN A 234 17.42 -11.56 14.57
CA ASN A 234 18.19 -12.09 15.71
C ASN A 234 18.22 -11.13 16.90
N ASN A 235 18.25 -9.83 16.63
CA ASN A 235 18.46 -8.80 17.66
C ASN A 235 17.18 -8.09 18.11
N TRP A 236 16.02 -8.51 17.60
CA TRP A 236 14.75 -7.88 17.99
C TRP A 236 14.29 -8.34 19.38
N GLN A 237 13.89 -7.40 20.20
CA GLN A 237 13.24 -7.63 21.46
C GLN A 237 11.83 -7.03 21.47
N PRO A 238 10.80 -7.80 21.83
CA PRO A 238 9.44 -7.30 21.87
C PRO A 238 9.30 -6.20 22.93
N SER A 239 8.57 -5.14 22.62
CA SER A 239 8.20 -4.14 23.60
C SER A 239 7.30 -4.72 24.69
N GLY A 240 7.24 -4.08 25.87
CA GLY A 240 6.31 -4.48 26.93
C GLY A 240 4.87 -4.54 26.44
N TYR A 241 4.45 -3.60 25.60
CA TYR A 241 3.12 -3.62 24.97
C TYR A 241 2.85 -4.93 24.17
N LEU A 242 3.83 -5.44 23.45
CA LEU A 242 3.68 -6.68 22.68
C LEU A 242 3.70 -7.90 23.62
N CYS A 243 4.55 -7.92 24.64
CA CYS A 243 4.59 -8.99 25.64
C CYS A 243 3.27 -9.10 26.43
N ASP A 244 2.58 -7.99 26.67
CA ASP A 244 1.25 -7.97 27.29
C ASP A 244 0.15 -8.57 26.38
N LYS A 245 0.39 -8.65 25.08
CA LYS A 245 -0.58 -9.10 24.08
C LYS A 245 -0.28 -10.50 23.54
N ILE A 246 0.99 -10.87 23.44
CA ILE A 246 1.44 -12.11 22.81
C ILE A 246 2.34 -12.87 23.75
N ASP A 247 1.96 -14.10 24.05
CA ASP A 247 2.85 -15.07 24.70
C ASP A 247 3.77 -15.69 23.64
N PHE A 248 4.94 -15.10 23.45
CA PHE A 248 5.92 -15.55 22.47
C PHE A 248 6.54 -16.93 22.78
N SER A 249 6.25 -17.53 23.94
CA SER A 249 6.67 -18.89 24.29
C SER A 249 5.76 -19.96 23.68
N LYS A 250 4.59 -19.60 23.19
CA LYS A 250 3.60 -20.49 22.61
C LYS A 250 3.42 -20.24 21.11
N PRO A 251 3.08 -21.28 20.33
CA PRO A 251 2.71 -21.10 18.94
C PRO A 251 1.44 -20.25 18.83
N TYR A 252 1.40 -19.39 17.80
CA TYR A 252 0.23 -18.57 17.52
C TYR A 252 -0.02 -18.40 16.04
N ILE A 253 -1.29 -18.17 15.69
CA ILE A 253 -1.73 -17.75 14.37
C ILE A 253 -1.97 -16.23 14.41
N CYS A 254 -1.37 -15.49 13.47
CA CYS A 254 -1.74 -14.12 13.22
C CYS A 254 -2.96 -14.06 12.30
N LEU A 255 -3.99 -13.37 12.75
CA LEU A 255 -5.20 -13.08 11.98
C LEU A 255 -5.19 -11.59 11.62
N GLY A 256 -5.12 -11.28 10.35
CA GLY A 256 -5.22 -9.91 9.84
C GLY A 256 -6.63 -9.60 9.33
N ASP A 257 -6.83 -8.35 8.94
CA ASP A 257 -8.07 -7.88 8.31
C ASP A 257 -8.02 -7.98 6.77
N SER A 258 -9.00 -7.36 6.13
CA SER A 258 -9.04 -7.17 4.68
C SER A 258 -9.64 -5.81 4.31
N SER A 259 -9.10 -5.17 3.28
CA SER A 259 -9.76 -4.02 2.65
C SER A 259 -11.12 -4.38 2.02
N GLY A 260 -11.38 -5.66 1.77
CA GLY A 260 -12.67 -6.16 1.30
C GLY A 260 -13.75 -6.26 2.37
N PHE A 261 -13.42 -6.20 3.68
CA PHE A 261 -14.42 -6.32 4.74
C PHE A 261 -15.33 -5.11 4.85
N LYS A 262 -14.74 -3.91 4.85
CA LYS A 262 -15.49 -2.67 4.94
C LYS A 262 -14.61 -1.51 4.46
N ASN A 263 -14.90 -0.98 3.31
CA ASN A 263 -14.32 0.27 2.86
C ASN A 263 -15.40 1.14 2.19
N ALA A 264 -15.04 2.33 1.73
CA ALA A 264 -15.98 3.24 1.06
C ALA A 264 -16.52 2.69 -0.28
N TYR A 265 -15.94 1.62 -0.81
CA TYR A 265 -16.18 1.09 -2.16
C TYR A 265 -16.66 -0.36 -2.19
N SER A 266 -16.50 -1.09 -1.09
CA SER A 266 -16.97 -2.47 -0.96
C SER A 266 -17.41 -2.76 0.46
N SER A 267 -18.45 -3.58 0.61
CA SER A 267 -18.88 -4.12 1.87
C SER A 267 -19.32 -5.57 1.68
N VAL A 268 -18.97 -6.41 2.64
CA VAL A 268 -19.50 -7.78 2.65
C VAL A 268 -20.94 -7.79 3.16
N PRO A 269 -21.79 -8.72 2.68
CA PRO A 269 -23.20 -8.80 3.08
C PRO A 269 -23.41 -9.45 4.46
N TRP A 270 -22.35 -9.65 5.23
CA TRP A 270 -22.38 -10.34 6.52
C TRP A 270 -21.71 -9.49 7.63
N ASN A 271 -21.99 -9.82 8.88
CA ASN A 271 -21.44 -9.11 10.03
C ASN A 271 -19.98 -9.53 10.29
N VAL A 272 -19.05 -8.65 10.03
CA VAL A 272 -17.59 -8.94 10.11
C VAL A 272 -17.18 -9.44 11.51
N PRO A 273 -17.49 -8.75 12.62
CA PRO A 273 -17.13 -9.24 13.95
C PRO A 273 -17.69 -10.63 14.27
N THR A 274 -18.91 -10.94 13.85
CA THR A 274 -19.53 -12.25 14.08
C THR A 274 -18.79 -13.35 13.37
N VAL A 275 -18.54 -13.18 12.07
CA VAL A 275 -17.85 -14.18 11.25
C VAL A 275 -16.39 -14.36 11.68
N LEU A 276 -15.71 -13.27 12.02
CA LEU A 276 -14.33 -13.37 12.54
C LEU A 276 -14.29 -14.08 13.91
N ASN A 277 -15.32 -13.89 14.77
CA ASN A 277 -15.41 -14.60 16.04
C ASN A 277 -15.65 -16.11 15.85
N GLU A 278 -16.48 -16.50 14.89
CA GLU A 278 -16.67 -17.91 14.52
C GLU A 278 -15.37 -18.54 14.01
N LEU A 279 -14.68 -17.83 13.12
CA LEU A 279 -13.38 -18.26 12.62
C LEU A 279 -12.34 -18.41 13.74
N VAL A 280 -12.26 -17.44 14.66
CA VAL A 280 -11.35 -17.51 15.82
C VAL A 280 -11.65 -18.73 16.69
N LYS A 281 -12.93 -19.01 16.96
CA LYS A 281 -13.32 -20.22 17.72
C LYS A 281 -12.86 -21.49 17.03
N ALA A 282 -13.03 -21.58 15.72
CA ALA A 282 -12.59 -22.73 14.93
C ALA A 282 -11.05 -22.86 14.89
N LEU A 283 -10.31 -21.76 14.72
CA LEU A 283 -8.85 -21.73 14.72
C LEU A 283 -8.25 -22.10 16.10
N LYS A 284 -8.92 -21.78 17.22
CA LYS A 284 -8.50 -22.20 18.56
C LYS A 284 -8.46 -23.74 18.72
N GLY A 285 -9.17 -24.45 17.85
CA GLY A 285 -9.09 -25.93 17.79
C GLY A 285 -7.79 -26.46 17.18
N ILE A 286 -7.01 -25.62 16.51
CA ILE A 286 -5.75 -26.01 15.86
C ILE A 286 -4.51 -25.26 16.38
N CYS A 287 -4.71 -24.12 17.02
CA CYS A 287 -3.61 -23.33 17.61
C CYS A 287 -4.08 -22.67 18.91
N PRO A 288 -3.30 -22.76 20.01
CA PRO A 288 -3.74 -22.30 21.33
C PRO A 288 -3.87 -20.78 21.42
N GLN A 289 -3.16 -20.02 20.58
CA GLN A 289 -3.18 -18.57 20.61
C GLN A 289 -3.50 -18.00 19.22
N ILE A 290 -4.50 -17.12 19.17
CA ILE A 290 -4.84 -16.34 17.98
C ILE A 290 -4.62 -14.87 18.31
N VAL A 291 -3.85 -14.18 17.48
CA VAL A 291 -3.49 -12.76 17.64
C VAL A 291 -4.03 -11.98 16.45
N PHE A 292 -4.91 -11.03 16.70
CA PHE A 292 -5.41 -10.14 15.65
C PHE A 292 -4.44 -8.98 15.43
N VAL A 293 -3.96 -8.83 14.20
CA VAL A 293 -3.03 -7.75 13.81
C VAL A 293 -3.67 -6.86 12.75
N SER A 294 -3.98 -5.63 13.09
CA SER A 294 -4.67 -4.71 12.19
C SER A 294 -4.42 -3.25 12.56
N GLY A 295 -4.87 -2.33 11.69
CA GLY A 295 -4.86 -0.90 11.95
C GLY A 295 -5.97 -0.46 12.90
N ASN A 296 -6.01 0.85 13.21
CA ASN A 296 -6.91 1.44 14.20
C ASN A 296 -8.40 1.16 13.97
N THR A 297 -8.83 1.12 12.71
CA THR A 297 -10.26 1.03 12.38
C THR A 297 -10.85 -0.33 12.71
N GLU A 298 -10.08 -1.38 12.47
CA GLU A 298 -10.49 -2.76 12.61
C GLU A 298 -10.27 -3.30 14.01
N MET A 299 -9.52 -2.59 14.85
CA MET A 299 -9.28 -2.96 16.25
C MET A 299 -10.57 -2.99 17.09
N GLU A 300 -11.65 -2.33 16.66
CA GLU A 300 -12.97 -2.46 17.30
C GLU A 300 -13.53 -3.88 17.31
N TYR A 301 -12.98 -4.76 16.41
CA TYR A 301 -13.42 -6.17 16.36
C TYR A 301 -12.82 -7.01 17.50
N VAL A 302 -11.67 -6.63 18.01
CA VAL A 302 -10.86 -7.40 18.98
C VAL A 302 -11.64 -7.69 20.25
N ASP A 303 -12.29 -6.66 20.83
CA ASP A 303 -13.08 -6.81 22.05
C ASP A 303 -14.23 -7.81 21.87
N LYS A 304 -14.81 -7.86 20.68
CA LYS A 304 -15.91 -8.78 20.33
C LYS A 304 -15.44 -10.21 20.09
N MET A 305 -14.17 -10.39 19.70
CA MET A 305 -13.58 -11.70 19.44
C MET A 305 -12.97 -12.34 20.71
N GLY A 306 -12.75 -11.59 21.75
CA GLY A 306 -12.14 -12.08 22.99
C GLY A 306 -10.75 -12.69 22.78
N ILE A 307 -9.93 -12.03 21.95
CA ILE A 307 -8.53 -12.41 21.66
C ILE A 307 -7.58 -11.23 21.83
N ALA A 308 -6.30 -11.52 21.83
CA ALA A 308 -5.28 -10.46 21.81
C ALA A 308 -5.33 -9.69 20.49
N GLY A 309 -5.18 -8.36 20.58
CA GLY A 309 -5.10 -7.49 19.41
C GLY A 309 -3.87 -6.60 19.46
N VAL A 310 -3.11 -6.58 18.37
CA VAL A 310 -1.99 -5.68 18.14
C VAL A 310 -2.38 -4.62 17.13
N ASN A 311 -2.39 -3.39 17.58
CA ASN A 311 -2.64 -2.25 16.72
C ASN A 311 -1.33 -1.82 16.03
N ILE A 312 -1.20 -2.20 14.75
CA ILE A 312 0.00 -1.94 13.96
C ILE A 312 0.20 -0.47 13.57
N ASP A 313 -0.84 0.38 13.69
CA ASP A 313 -0.65 1.83 13.53
C ASP A 313 0.05 2.46 14.73
N ASN A 314 0.14 1.73 15.85
CA ASN A 314 0.87 2.12 17.06
C ASN A 314 2.26 1.47 17.16
N CYS A 315 2.61 0.57 16.24
CA CYS A 315 3.89 -0.11 16.19
C CYS A 315 4.65 0.29 14.92
N PRO A 316 5.98 0.28 14.91
CA PRO A 316 6.75 0.26 13.68
C PRO A 316 6.37 -0.97 12.82
N TYR A 317 6.44 -0.86 11.50
CA TYR A 317 6.18 -2.03 10.64
C TYR A 317 7.27 -3.12 10.81
N GLU A 318 8.42 -2.75 11.33
CA GLU A 318 9.49 -3.66 11.75
C GLU A 318 9.03 -4.59 12.90
N ASP A 319 8.18 -4.11 13.81
CA ASP A 319 7.59 -4.97 14.83
C ASP A 319 6.59 -5.96 14.21
N LEU A 320 5.82 -5.54 13.22
CA LEU A 320 4.89 -6.43 12.52
C LEU A 320 5.63 -7.61 11.88
N ILE A 321 6.74 -7.35 11.17
CA ILE A 321 7.46 -8.46 10.52
C ILE A 321 8.06 -9.42 11.53
N GLN A 322 8.47 -8.94 12.71
CA GLN A 322 8.96 -9.79 13.80
C GLN A 322 7.86 -10.63 14.43
N ILE A 323 6.67 -10.06 14.61
CA ILE A 323 5.48 -10.80 15.06
C ILE A 323 5.15 -11.89 14.03
N LEU A 324 5.15 -11.55 12.75
CA LEU A 324 4.92 -12.51 11.67
C LEU A 324 5.98 -13.62 11.67
N HIS A 325 7.26 -13.29 11.81
CA HIS A 325 8.36 -14.26 11.79
C HIS A 325 8.21 -15.39 12.84
N ARG A 326 7.59 -15.09 13.96
CA ARG A 326 7.34 -16.06 15.05
C ARG A 326 5.98 -16.73 14.97
N ALA A 327 5.10 -16.27 14.08
CA ALA A 327 3.79 -16.87 13.88
C ALA A 327 3.89 -18.21 13.13
N THR A 328 2.99 -19.13 13.46
CA THR A 328 2.85 -20.40 12.76
C THR A 328 2.18 -20.24 11.39
N LEU A 329 1.26 -19.30 11.30
CA LEU A 329 0.48 -18.98 10.09
C LEU A 329 0.03 -17.52 10.14
N PHE A 330 -0.04 -16.86 8.99
CA PHE A 330 -0.68 -15.57 8.82
C PHE A 330 -1.89 -15.68 7.90
N ILE A 331 -3.06 -15.29 8.40
CA ILE A 331 -4.32 -15.30 7.65
C ILE A 331 -4.76 -13.87 7.41
N SER A 332 -4.87 -13.39 6.16
CA SER A 332 -5.15 -11.98 5.87
C SER A 332 -5.62 -11.72 4.45
N GLY A 333 -6.23 -10.53 4.24
CA GLY A 333 -6.50 -9.94 2.92
C GLY A 333 -5.69 -8.65 2.66
N ARG A 334 -4.60 -8.41 3.40
CA ARG A 334 -3.75 -7.22 3.24
C ARG A 334 -2.51 -7.52 2.43
N TRP A 335 -2.33 -6.80 1.31
CA TRP A 335 -1.21 -7.00 0.38
C TRP A 335 0.16 -6.89 1.05
N HIS A 336 0.49 -5.74 1.63
CA HIS A 336 1.84 -5.53 2.20
C HIS A 336 2.13 -6.40 3.42
N ALA A 337 1.13 -6.64 4.29
CA ALA A 337 1.30 -7.57 5.40
C ALA A 337 1.59 -8.99 4.91
N SER A 338 0.98 -9.40 3.81
CA SER A 338 1.23 -10.71 3.21
C SER A 338 2.63 -10.80 2.59
N ILE A 339 3.13 -9.74 1.96
CA ILE A 339 4.54 -9.67 1.51
C ILE A 339 5.49 -9.74 2.71
N LEU A 340 5.23 -8.97 3.77
CA LEU A 340 6.04 -9.04 5.00
C LEU A 340 6.04 -10.44 5.59
N SER A 341 4.91 -11.16 5.54
CA SER A 341 4.84 -12.56 5.97
C SER A 341 5.72 -13.47 5.12
N CYS A 342 5.73 -13.29 3.79
CA CYS A 342 6.63 -14.03 2.90
C CYS A 342 8.11 -13.73 3.21
N ILE A 343 8.46 -12.46 3.45
CA ILE A 343 9.83 -12.06 3.86
C ILE A 343 10.19 -12.66 5.22
N ALA A 344 9.25 -12.71 6.15
CA ALA A 344 9.38 -13.35 7.45
C ALA A 344 9.46 -14.90 7.36
N LYS A 345 9.23 -15.47 6.18
CA LYS A 345 9.14 -16.91 5.91
C LYS A 345 7.98 -17.58 6.66
N THR A 346 6.93 -16.83 6.96
CA THR A 346 5.74 -17.34 7.64
C THR A 346 4.71 -17.76 6.60
N PRO A 347 4.20 -19.01 6.68
CA PRO A 347 3.12 -19.46 5.80
C PRO A 347 1.94 -18.50 5.80
N ILE A 348 1.29 -18.38 4.65
CA ILE A 348 0.15 -17.49 4.45
C ILE A 348 -1.10 -18.27 4.04
N LEU A 349 -2.26 -17.80 4.50
CA LEU A 349 -3.56 -18.19 3.99
C LEU A 349 -4.32 -16.91 3.67
N LEU A 350 -4.63 -16.71 2.39
CA LEU A 350 -5.15 -15.42 1.95
C LEU A 350 -6.62 -15.50 1.58
N TRP A 351 -7.30 -14.42 1.89
CA TRP A 351 -8.61 -14.10 1.36
C TRP A 351 -8.61 -12.80 0.56
N GLY A 352 -9.71 -12.56 -0.16
CA GLY A 352 -9.86 -11.42 -1.04
C GLY A 352 -9.71 -10.07 -0.36
N SER A 353 -9.34 -9.10 -1.15
CA SER A 353 -9.32 -7.68 -0.80
C SER A 353 -10.30 -6.91 -1.69
N ASP A 354 -10.18 -5.60 -1.76
CA ASP A 354 -10.95 -4.72 -2.64
C ASP A 354 -10.51 -4.75 -4.12
N SER A 355 -9.53 -5.58 -4.47
CA SER A 355 -9.03 -5.79 -5.83
C SER A 355 -8.33 -7.14 -5.95
N HIS A 356 -7.86 -7.48 -7.15
CA HIS A 356 -7.15 -8.73 -7.42
C HIS A 356 -5.76 -8.84 -6.74
N LYS A 357 -5.22 -7.77 -6.16
CA LYS A 357 -3.82 -7.72 -5.68
C LYS A 357 -3.44 -8.83 -4.71
N THR A 358 -4.27 -9.13 -3.70
CA THR A 358 -3.98 -10.21 -2.73
C THR A 358 -3.97 -11.60 -3.38
N ARG A 359 -4.90 -11.85 -4.30
CA ARG A 359 -4.93 -13.09 -5.09
C ARG A 359 -3.65 -13.26 -5.91
N SER A 360 -3.10 -12.16 -6.43
CA SER A 360 -1.89 -12.17 -7.27
C SER A 360 -0.65 -12.66 -6.54
N LEU A 361 -0.64 -12.61 -5.19
CA LEU A 361 0.53 -13.06 -4.43
C LEU A 361 0.73 -14.59 -4.53
N TYR A 362 -0.33 -15.37 -4.64
CA TYR A 362 -0.21 -16.84 -4.74
C TYR A 362 0.57 -17.28 -5.99
N PRO A 363 0.20 -16.86 -7.21
CA PRO A 363 1.01 -17.20 -8.37
C PRO A 363 2.42 -16.56 -8.36
N LEU A 364 2.60 -15.38 -7.75
CA LEU A 364 3.93 -14.80 -7.60
C LEU A 364 4.84 -15.69 -6.73
N MET A 365 4.33 -16.18 -5.62
CA MET A 365 5.07 -17.06 -4.71
C MET A 365 5.06 -18.54 -5.13
N GLU A 366 4.44 -18.87 -6.29
CA GLU A 366 4.20 -20.25 -6.75
C GLU A 366 3.47 -21.09 -5.67
N TYR A 367 2.58 -20.43 -4.95
CA TYR A 367 1.90 -20.97 -3.80
C TYR A 367 0.62 -21.71 -4.20
N LYS A 368 0.53 -23.01 -3.91
CA LYS A 368 -0.50 -23.93 -4.45
C LYS A 368 -1.68 -24.18 -3.52
N TYR A 369 -1.82 -23.39 -2.47
CA TYR A 369 -2.91 -23.51 -1.53
C TYR A 369 -4.16 -22.74 -1.99
N ARG A 370 -5.29 -23.07 -1.38
CA ARG A 370 -6.56 -22.44 -1.75
C ARG A 370 -6.61 -20.99 -1.30
N PHE A 371 -7.03 -20.12 -2.24
CA PHE A 371 -7.39 -18.73 -1.97
C PHE A 371 -8.89 -18.67 -1.66
N PHE A 372 -9.30 -17.84 -0.69
CA PHE A 372 -10.69 -17.71 -0.29
C PHE A 372 -11.27 -16.36 -0.71
N GLU A 373 -12.53 -16.37 -1.18
CA GLU A 373 -13.24 -15.12 -1.45
C GLU A 373 -13.85 -14.57 -0.17
N VAL A 374 -13.69 -13.25 0.02
CA VAL A 374 -14.25 -12.57 1.22
C VAL A 374 -15.78 -12.72 1.26
N SER A 375 -16.45 -12.61 0.13
CA SER A 375 -17.93 -12.69 0.04
C SER A 375 -18.50 -14.01 0.55
N THR A 376 -17.77 -15.11 0.41
CA THR A 376 -18.19 -16.46 0.80
C THR A 376 -17.51 -16.96 2.09
N LEU A 377 -16.76 -16.11 2.78
CA LEU A 377 -16.02 -16.50 3.98
C LEU A 377 -16.89 -17.19 5.05
N PRO A 378 -18.12 -16.72 5.37
CA PRO A 378 -18.95 -17.37 6.41
C PRO A 378 -19.22 -18.85 6.15
N VAL A 379 -19.49 -19.22 4.90
CA VAL A 379 -19.80 -20.62 4.53
C VAL A 379 -18.54 -21.46 4.32
N ASN A 380 -17.38 -20.84 4.20
CA ASN A 380 -16.11 -21.52 3.95
C ASN A 380 -15.22 -21.65 5.20
N ILE A 381 -15.70 -21.29 6.39
CA ILE A 381 -14.89 -21.42 7.63
C ILE A 381 -14.35 -22.84 7.82
N PRO A 382 -15.16 -23.92 7.67
CA PRO A 382 -14.63 -25.28 7.83
C PRO A 382 -13.47 -25.60 6.85
N GLU A 383 -13.65 -25.27 5.57
CA GLU A 383 -12.60 -25.50 4.56
C GLU A 383 -11.37 -24.65 4.81
N LEU A 384 -11.54 -23.40 5.29
CA LEU A 384 -10.43 -22.53 5.63
C LEU A 384 -9.62 -23.12 6.79
N VAL A 385 -10.27 -23.68 7.79
CA VAL A 385 -9.58 -24.33 8.92
C VAL A 385 -8.83 -25.58 8.47
N GLU A 386 -9.43 -26.40 7.60
CA GLU A 386 -8.73 -27.58 7.04
C GLU A 386 -7.53 -27.16 6.19
N GLU A 387 -7.66 -26.10 5.39
CA GLU A 387 -6.54 -25.57 4.63
C GLU A 387 -5.45 -24.99 5.54
N ALA A 388 -5.82 -24.33 6.63
CA ALA A 388 -4.88 -23.86 7.65
C ALA A 388 -4.07 -25.01 8.25
N LYS A 389 -4.71 -26.15 8.58
CA LYS A 389 -4.02 -27.35 9.06
C LYS A 389 -3.02 -27.88 8.04
N ARG A 390 -3.41 -27.97 6.76
CA ARG A 390 -2.53 -28.41 5.67
C ARG A 390 -1.31 -27.51 5.52
N ILE A 391 -1.51 -26.19 5.54
CA ILE A 391 -0.46 -25.18 5.44
C ILE A 391 0.49 -25.29 6.64
N ILE A 392 -0.03 -25.43 7.85
CA ILE A 392 0.79 -25.58 9.08
C ILE A 392 1.63 -26.86 9.00
N ALA A 393 1.04 -27.96 8.55
CA ALA A 393 1.75 -29.23 8.41
C ALA A 393 2.89 -29.18 7.37
N ASP A 394 2.73 -28.36 6.33
CA ASP A 394 3.75 -28.16 5.28
C ASP A 394 4.68 -26.95 5.54
N GLY A 395 4.60 -26.38 6.73
CA GLY A 395 5.25 -25.11 7.08
C GLY A 395 6.73 -25.02 6.74
N GLU A 396 7.51 -26.07 6.96
CA GLU A 396 8.96 -26.08 6.69
C GLU A 396 9.27 -26.02 5.18
N ASN A 397 8.50 -26.73 4.34
CA ASN A 397 8.65 -26.65 2.88
C ASN A 397 8.29 -25.25 2.37
N ILE A 398 7.22 -24.66 2.93
CA ILE A 398 6.79 -23.30 2.59
C ILE A 398 7.85 -22.28 2.96
N LYS A 399 8.45 -22.38 4.16
CA LYS A 399 9.54 -21.48 4.60
C LYS A 399 10.72 -21.52 3.62
N LYS A 400 11.10 -22.73 3.18
CA LYS A 400 12.19 -22.92 2.21
C LYS A 400 11.83 -22.28 0.85
N ALA A 401 10.63 -22.53 0.34
CA ALA A 401 10.15 -21.95 -0.92
C ALA A 401 10.09 -20.43 -0.84
N PHE A 402 9.55 -19.86 0.23
CA PHE A 402 9.50 -18.42 0.43
C PHE A 402 10.90 -17.80 0.53
N SER A 403 11.84 -18.45 1.23
CA SER A 403 13.22 -17.96 1.31
C SER A 403 13.84 -17.81 -0.08
N GLN A 404 13.62 -18.77 -0.97
CA GLN A 404 14.13 -18.74 -2.33
C GLN A 404 13.47 -17.63 -3.15
N LYS A 405 12.11 -17.55 -3.14
CA LYS A 405 11.36 -16.55 -3.93
C LYS A 405 11.61 -15.14 -3.45
N VAL A 406 11.68 -14.91 -2.14
CA VAL A 406 12.01 -13.60 -1.57
C VAL A 406 13.41 -13.15 -2.00
N SER A 407 14.39 -14.06 -2.00
CA SER A 407 15.74 -13.74 -2.48
C SER A 407 15.73 -13.35 -3.96
N GLU A 408 15.02 -14.10 -4.83
CA GLU A 408 14.83 -13.78 -6.24
C GLU A 408 14.18 -12.39 -6.42
N TYR A 409 13.07 -12.16 -5.71
CA TYR A 409 12.32 -10.90 -5.85
C TYR A 409 13.02 -9.71 -5.20
N SER A 410 13.84 -9.90 -4.19
CA SER A 410 14.68 -8.84 -3.63
C SER A 410 15.64 -8.27 -4.68
N VAL A 411 16.21 -9.12 -5.52
CA VAL A 411 17.06 -8.68 -6.64
C VAL A 411 16.24 -7.97 -7.72
N LEU A 412 15.13 -8.59 -8.15
CA LEU A 412 14.31 -8.04 -9.23
C LEU A 412 13.63 -6.71 -8.84
N ALA A 413 13.21 -6.55 -7.60
CA ALA A 413 12.53 -5.34 -7.10
C ALA A 413 13.42 -4.10 -7.16
N ARG A 414 14.76 -4.26 -7.13
CA ARG A 414 15.71 -3.14 -7.30
C ARG A 414 15.57 -2.45 -8.64
N ARG A 415 15.05 -3.13 -9.67
CA ARG A 415 14.78 -2.54 -10.98
C ARG A 415 13.83 -1.34 -10.92
N ASN A 416 12.97 -1.24 -9.89
CA ASN A 416 12.11 -0.06 -9.68
C ASN A 416 12.89 1.27 -9.59
N GLY A 417 14.15 1.25 -9.18
CA GLY A 417 15.00 2.44 -9.13
C GLY A 417 16.21 2.35 -10.09
N GLU A 418 16.76 1.15 -10.30
CA GLU A 418 17.92 0.96 -11.18
C GLU A 418 17.69 1.38 -12.63
N ILE A 419 16.42 1.43 -13.05
CA ILE A 419 16.01 1.99 -14.34
C ILE A 419 16.57 3.41 -14.56
N LEU A 420 16.81 4.16 -13.48
CA LEU A 420 17.41 5.48 -13.54
C LEU A 420 18.83 5.48 -14.14
N LYS A 421 19.56 4.36 -14.05
CA LYS A 421 20.90 4.23 -14.62
C LYS A 421 20.90 4.46 -16.14
N GLY A 422 19.79 4.19 -16.82
CA GLY A 422 19.64 4.43 -18.25
C GLY A 422 19.44 5.90 -18.65
N TYR A 423 19.25 6.78 -17.67
CA TYR A 423 18.98 8.22 -17.90
C TYR A 423 20.13 9.12 -17.41
N VAL A 424 21.26 8.55 -17.01
CA VAL A 424 22.44 9.27 -16.49
C VAL A 424 23.39 9.66 -17.59
#